data_88ce555eeea6e7ff0a6521c692ed07fb
#
_entry.id   88ce555eeea6e7ff0a6521c692ed07fb
#
_cell.length_a   1.000
_cell.length_b   1.000
_cell.length_c   1.000
_cell.angle_alpha   90.00
_cell.angle_beta   90.00
_cell.angle_gamma   90.00
#
_symmetry.space_group_name_H-M   'P 1'
#
loop_
_entity.id
_entity.type
_entity.pdbx_description
1 polymer ?
#
loop_
_entity_poly.entity_id
_entity_poly.type
_entity_poly.pdbx_seq_one_letter_code
_entity_poly.pdbx_strand_id
1 'polypeptide(L)'
;MAEAKGPGVGGAVFLQQGKASYTRVKDLGQDADGVSLLLARRTLGDSDEPRLFKWLGLSDETPPSPDIARARRRLEESVRLSAYLQHPAIARVYGLHRVPGALYVEQEHVPGLSLDDLVTVALARGRSFPEPFLVHVALQVAEALAHAHASRDERGTPLGIIHRDLHPSLIRVSPSGEVKVTDFGLAWSRLPGRLVTPLPHPRGALFFAAPEALFQEGMDGRSDLFSLGAVLLELATGRNLYNRPDVVETRLRKRLRKPERARLARGLTAAAAAGLSPGTYPQVALQAATFQLEDVERLSLGLSAPLRAILHTLLRPRPGERYATADALVADLRGVRELQGPCSNAEAAEAVRHALSGAGRKLIDSELWGDVRAALAPDEVSTGP
;
A
#
# COMPACT_ATOMS: atom_id res chain seq x y z
N MET A 1 -12.84 24.30 -26.77
CA MET A 1 -12.10 23.38 -25.87
C MET A 1 -12.24 23.94 -24.45
N ALA A 2 -13.21 23.46 -23.68
CA ALA A 2 -13.30 23.78 -22.26
C ALA A 2 -12.50 22.67 -21.54
N GLU A 3 -11.30 23.01 -21.09
CA GLU A 3 -10.57 22.19 -20.12
C GLU A 3 -11.53 21.97 -18.93
N ALA A 4 -11.75 20.71 -18.56
CA ALA A 4 -12.42 20.39 -17.33
C ALA A 4 -11.55 20.96 -16.20
N LYS A 5 -11.84 22.19 -15.76
CA LYS A 5 -11.18 22.83 -14.64
C LYS A 5 -11.42 21.93 -13.44
N GLY A 6 -10.34 21.35 -12.95
CA GLY A 6 -10.35 20.69 -11.64
C GLY A 6 -10.98 21.65 -10.58
N PRO A 7 -11.46 21.11 -9.46
CA PRO A 7 -12.13 21.93 -8.44
C PRO A 7 -11.25 23.12 -8.03
N GLY A 8 -11.81 24.33 -8.06
CA GLY A 8 -11.09 25.59 -7.85
C GLY A 8 -10.35 25.65 -6.50
N VAL A 9 -9.40 26.58 -6.39
CA VAL A 9 -8.54 26.72 -5.20
C VAL A 9 -9.36 27.16 -3.99
N GLY A 10 -9.30 26.42 -2.89
CA GLY A 10 -9.69 26.77 -1.51
C GLY A 10 -11.16 27.13 -1.25
N GLY A 11 -11.89 26.32 -0.50
CA GLY A 11 -13.18 26.67 0.08
C GLY A 11 -14.43 26.53 -0.81
N ALA A 12 -14.28 26.25 -2.11
CA ALA A 12 -15.42 26.05 -3.00
C ALA A 12 -16.01 24.64 -2.88
N VAL A 13 -17.35 24.57 -2.81
CA VAL A 13 -18.09 23.29 -2.91
C VAL A 13 -17.93 22.75 -4.32
N PHE A 14 -17.34 21.56 -4.47
CA PHE A 14 -17.14 20.90 -5.77
C PHE A 14 -18.11 19.74 -6.01
N LEU A 15 -18.70 19.20 -4.93
CA LEU A 15 -19.67 18.12 -4.98
C LEU A 15 -20.75 18.33 -3.95
N GLN A 16 -22.00 18.04 -4.32
CA GLN A 16 -23.15 18.05 -3.42
C GLN A 16 -23.94 16.76 -3.63
N GLN A 17 -24.25 16.08 -2.52
CA GLN A 17 -25.02 14.84 -2.54
C GLN A 17 -26.11 14.88 -1.48
N GLY A 18 -27.34 15.06 -1.89
CA GLY A 18 -28.44 15.28 -0.96
C GLY A 18 -28.20 16.51 -0.07
N LYS A 19 -28.10 16.29 1.25
CA LYS A 19 -27.80 17.34 2.25
C LYS A 19 -26.31 17.50 2.53
N ALA A 20 -25.46 16.61 2.03
CA ALA A 20 -24.02 16.68 2.24
C ALA A 20 -23.37 17.55 1.17
N SER A 21 -22.48 18.44 1.59
CA SER A 21 -21.62 19.23 0.71
C SER A 21 -20.16 18.87 0.93
N TYR A 22 -19.35 18.98 -0.12
CA TYR A 22 -17.93 18.66 -0.08
C TYR A 22 -17.13 19.86 -0.54
N THR A 23 -16.27 20.35 0.34
CA THR A 23 -15.38 21.48 0.06
C THR A 23 -13.94 20.99 -0.09
N ARG A 24 -13.21 21.54 -1.07
CA ARG A 24 -11.81 21.24 -1.28
C ARG A 24 -10.96 21.82 -0.15
N VAL A 25 -10.08 20.97 0.44
CA VAL A 25 -9.12 21.37 1.46
C VAL A 25 -7.71 21.47 0.87
N LYS A 26 -7.21 20.38 0.25
CA LYS A 26 -5.84 20.32 -0.27
C LYS A 26 -5.77 19.33 -1.44
N ASP A 27 -5.02 19.69 -2.48
CA ASP A 27 -4.57 18.75 -3.50
C ASP A 27 -3.37 17.97 -2.98
N LEU A 28 -3.44 16.65 -3.15
CA LEU A 28 -2.39 15.73 -2.72
C LEU A 28 -1.56 15.19 -3.90
N GLY A 29 -1.76 15.75 -5.10
CA GLY A 29 -1.04 15.35 -6.31
C GLY A 29 -1.83 14.37 -7.19
N GLN A 30 -1.13 13.78 -8.15
CA GLN A 30 -1.69 12.89 -9.14
C GLN A 30 -0.86 11.62 -9.23
N ASP A 31 -1.52 10.47 -9.40
CA ASP A 31 -0.84 9.20 -9.62
C ASP A 31 -0.37 9.05 -11.07
N ALA A 32 0.32 7.93 -11.34
CA ALA A 32 0.88 7.63 -12.65
C ALA A 32 -0.18 7.44 -13.77
N ASP A 33 -1.40 7.11 -13.39
CA ASP A 33 -2.50 6.86 -14.31
C ASP A 33 -3.37 8.11 -14.54
N GLY A 34 -2.93 9.26 -14.03
CA GLY A 34 -3.63 10.53 -14.19
C GLY A 34 -4.81 10.70 -13.21
N VAL A 35 -4.92 9.86 -12.19
CA VAL A 35 -5.91 10.00 -11.12
C VAL A 35 -5.37 10.96 -10.08
N SER A 36 -6.11 12.04 -9.84
CA SER A 36 -5.74 13.04 -8.82
C SER A 36 -6.27 12.68 -7.46
N LEU A 37 -5.51 13.00 -6.41
CA LEU A 37 -5.87 12.84 -5.01
C LEU A 37 -6.24 14.19 -4.41
N LEU A 38 -7.37 14.25 -3.72
CA LEU A 38 -7.93 15.46 -3.14
C LEU A 38 -8.37 15.19 -1.70
N LEU A 39 -7.83 15.94 -0.75
CA LEU A 39 -8.39 16.04 0.60
C LEU A 39 -9.56 17.02 0.58
N ALA A 40 -10.71 16.58 1.04
CA ALA A 40 -11.93 17.37 1.13
C ALA A 40 -12.54 17.31 2.52
N ARG A 41 -13.39 18.28 2.84
CA ARG A 41 -14.24 18.30 4.00
C ARG A 41 -15.66 18.00 3.57
N ARG A 42 -16.26 16.97 4.16
CA ARG A 42 -17.67 16.63 4.03
C ARG A 42 -18.42 17.32 5.17
N THR A 43 -19.36 18.20 4.84
CA THR A 43 -20.25 18.86 5.80
C THR A 43 -21.65 18.28 5.67
N LEU A 44 -22.23 17.82 6.78
CA LEU A 44 -23.60 17.34 6.86
C LEU A 44 -24.25 17.86 8.16
N GLY A 45 -25.13 18.88 8.07
CA GLY A 45 -25.60 19.61 9.25
C GLY A 45 -24.42 20.25 9.98
N ASP A 46 -24.29 19.97 11.28
CA ASP A 46 -23.19 20.46 12.12
C ASP A 46 -21.96 19.53 12.14
N SER A 47 -21.97 18.44 11.38
CA SER A 47 -20.86 17.50 11.32
C SER A 47 -19.93 17.79 10.16
N ASP A 48 -18.66 17.97 10.47
CA ASP A 48 -17.56 18.11 9.51
C ASP A 48 -16.62 16.90 9.60
N GLU A 49 -16.41 16.24 8.47
CA GLU A 49 -15.56 15.04 8.41
C GLU A 49 -14.57 15.14 7.25
N PRO A 50 -13.30 14.82 7.47
CA PRO A 50 -12.34 14.73 6.37
C PRO A 50 -12.64 13.52 5.48
N ARG A 51 -12.50 13.71 4.17
CA ARG A 51 -12.65 12.67 3.13
C ARG A 51 -11.51 12.77 2.14
N LEU A 52 -11.04 11.61 1.69
CA LEU A 52 -10.12 11.51 0.58
C LEU A 52 -10.90 11.22 -0.69
N PHE A 53 -10.64 11.97 -1.74
CA PHE A 53 -11.19 11.71 -3.07
C PHE A 53 -10.09 11.32 -4.04
N LYS A 54 -10.35 10.25 -4.80
CA LYS A 54 -9.68 9.99 -6.06
C LYS A 54 -10.57 10.52 -7.16
N TRP A 55 -10.06 11.41 -7.99
CA TRP A 55 -10.83 11.92 -9.10
C TRP A 55 -10.12 11.82 -10.43
N LEU A 56 -10.89 11.57 -11.47
CA LEU A 56 -10.44 11.43 -12.84
C LEU A 56 -11.27 12.37 -13.72
N GLY A 57 -10.60 13.28 -14.43
CA GLY A 57 -11.22 14.08 -15.50
C GLY A 57 -11.60 13.16 -16.65
N LEU A 58 -12.83 13.32 -17.13
CA LEU A 58 -13.33 12.60 -18.30
C LEU A 58 -13.31 13.57 -19.49
N SER A 59 -12.57 13.22 -20.55
CA SER A 59 -12.64 13.97 -21.80
C SER A 59 -13.92 13.62 -22.57
N ASP A 60 -14.41 14.57 -23.37
CA ASP A 60 -15.50 14.33 -24.32
C ASP A 60 -15.06 13.50 -25.54
N GLU A 61 -13.81 13.07 -25.58
CA GLU A 61 -13.27 12.22 -26.64
C GLU A 61 -13.97 10.85 -26.65
N THR A 62 -14.45 10.45 -27.82
CA THR A 62 -15.10 9.16 -28.03
C THR A 62 -14.37 8.41 -29.13
N PRO A 63 -13.67 7.30 -28.85
CA PRO A 63 -13.47 6.67 -27.55
C PRO A 63 -12.43 7.42 -26.67
N PRO A 64 -12.54 7.30 -25.32
CA PRO A 64 -11.53 7.87 -24.41
C PRO A 64 -10.17 7.22 -24.62
N SER A 65 -9.10 7.92 -24.27
CA SER A 65 -7.74 7.36 -24.35
C SER A 65 -7.64 6.06 -23.54
N PRO A 66 -6.80 5.09 -23.97
CA PRO A 66 -6.63 3.83 -23.25
C PRO A 66 -6.27 3.98 -21.77
N ASP A 67 -5.53 5.05 -21.43
CA ASP A 67 -5.10 5.33 -20.05
C ASP A 67 -6.28 5.82 -19.20
N ILE A 68 -7.07 6.76 -19.70
CA ILE A 68 -8.30 7.23 -19.05
C ILE A 68 -9.29 6.07 -18.85
N ALA A 69 -9.46 5.24 -19.88
CA ALA A 69 -10.33 4.08 -19.81
C ALA A 69 -9.85 3.08 -18.75
N ARG A 70 -8.54 2.89 -18.58
CA ARG A 70 -7.92 2.02 -17.56
C ARG A 70 -8.11 2.62 -16.16
N ALA A 71 -7.78 3.89 -15.99
CA ALA A 71 -7.95 4.59 -14.71
C ALA A 71 -9.39 4.56 -14.23
N ARG A 72 -10.36 4.86 -15.12
CA ARG A 72 -11.78 4.76 -14.81
C ARG A 72 -12.18 3.38 -14.32
N ARG A 73 -11.75 2.32 -15.01
CA ARG A 73 -12.07 0.93 -14.64
C ARG A 73 -11.51 0.56 -13.27
N ARG A 74 -10.28 1.01 -12.95
CA ARG A 74 -9.68 0.83 -11.62
C ARG A 74 -10.53 1.48 -10.52
N LEU A 75 -10.96 2.71 -10.73
CA LEU A 75 -11.81 3.42 -9.78
C LEU A 75 -13.15 2.72 -9.59
N GLU A 76 -13.81 2.32 -10.67
CA GLU A 76 -15.08 1.58 -10.62
C GLU A 76 -14.92 0.22 -9.91
N GLU A 77 -13.84 -0.52 -10.17
CA GLU A 77 -13.58 -1.81 -9.53
C GLU A 77 -13.29 -1.66 -8.04
N SER A 78 -12.54 -0.63 -7.63
CA SER A 78 -12.28 -0.37 -6.20
C SER A 78 -13.57 -0.16 -5.41
N VAL A 79 -14.55 0.51 -6.00
CA VAL A 79 -15.88 0.70 -5.39
C VAL A 79 -16.67 -0.60 -5.34
N ARG A 80 -16.64 -1.43 -6.40
CA ARG A 80 -17.31 -2.73 -6.40
C ARG A 80 -16.76 -3.68 -5.33
N LEU A 81 -15.44 -3.69 -5.15
CA LEU A 81 -14.78 -4.52 -4.14
C LEU A 81 -15.03 -4.02 -2.72
N SER A 82 -15.27 -2.73 -2.52
CA SER A 82 -15.44 -2.14 -1.18
C SER A 82 -16.60 -2.75 -0.38
N ALA A 83 -17.62 -3.27 -1.05
CA ALA A 83 -18.72 -3.98 -0.39
C ALA A 83 -18.26 -5.24 0.37
N TYR A 84 -17.15 -5.83 -0.03
CA TYR A 84 -16.57 -7.06 0.53
C TYR A 84 -15.34 -6.80 1.40
N LEU A 85 -14.90 -5.55 1.52
CA LEU A 85 -13.66 -5.15 2.20
C LEU A 85 -13.98 -4.30 3.45
N GLN A 86 -14.96 -4.74 4.26
CA GLN A 86 -15.34 -4.03 5.47
C GLN A 86 -14.59 -4.61 6.68
N HIS A 87 -13.46 -3.99 7.01
CA HIS A 87 -12.59 -4.39 8.12
C HIS A 87 -11.95 -3.16 8.78
N PRO A 88 -11.74 -3.14 10.12
CA PRO A 88 -11.13 -1.99 10.81
C PRO A 88 -9.78 -1.56 10.24
N ALA A 89 -8.95 -2.52 9.85
CA ALA A 89 -7.63 -2.27 9.26
C ALA A 89 -7.66 -2.07 7.73
N ILE A 90 -8.82 -1.84 7.11
CA ILE A 90 -8.96 -1.47 5.70
C ILE A 90 -9.65 -0.11 5.62
N ALA A 91 -9.07 0.83 4.88
CA ALA A 91 -9.68 2.13 4.65
C ALA A 91 -10.98 1.98 3.84
N ARG A 92 -12.05 2.58 4.32
CA ARG A 92 -13.38 2.49 3.69
C ARG A 92 -13.44 3.24 2.37
N VAL A 93 -14.15 2.68 1.40
CA VAL A 93 -14.62 3.38 0.21
C VAL A 93 -16.12 3.64 0.39
N TYR A 94 -16.52 4.90 0.39
CA TYR A 94 -17.91 5.29 0.66
C TYR A 94 -18.77 5.25 -0.59
N GLY A 95 -18.19 5.53 -1.76
CA GLY A 95 -18.95 5.47 -3.00
C GLY A 95 -18.28 6.12 -4.20
N LEU A 96 -19.01 6.10 -5.31
CA LEU A 96 -18.65 6.66 -6.59
C LEU A 96 -19.62 7.76 -6.96
N HIS A 97 -19.10 8.95 -7.22
CA HIS A 97 -19.87 10.10 -7.66
C HIS A 97 -19.52 10.42 -9.12
N ARG A 98 -20.55 10.50 -9.97
CA ARG A 98 -20.40 10.90 -11.37
C ARG A 98 -20.98 12.30 -11.55
N VAL A 99 -20.14 13.20 -12.03
CA VAL A 99 -20.54 14.56 -12.40
C VAL A 99 -20.14 14.82 -13.86
N PRO A 100 -20.72 15.82 -14.54
CA PRO A 100 -20.30 16.18 -15.87
C PRO A 100 -18.79 16.42 -15.94
N GLY A 101 -18.08 15.70 -16.81
CA GLY A 101 -16.63 15.82 -17.02
C GLY A 101 -15.73 15.19 -15.94
N ALA A 102 -16.26 14.53 -14.90
CA ALA A 102 -15.42 13.91 -13.88
C ALA A 102 -16.06 12.74 -13.13
N LEU A 103 -15.19 11.88 -12.62
CA LEU A 103 -15.50 10.74 -11.76
C LEU A 103 -14.77 10.92 -10.43
N TYR A 104 -15.50 10.79 -9.32
CA TYR A 104 -14.95 10.90 -7.97
C TYR A 104 -15.23 9.62 -7.18
N VAL A 105 -14.21 9.05 -6.55
CA VAL A 105 -14.33 7.97 -5.56
C VAL A 105 -14.08 8.56 -4.19
N GLU A 106 -15.10 8.54 -3.33
CA GLU A 106 -15.04 8.99 -1.94
C GLU A 106 -14.48 7.87 -1.06
N GLN A 107 -13.42 8.17 -0.32
CA GLN A 107 -12.73 7.24 0.56
C GLN A 107 -12.53 7.83 1.95
N GLU A 108 -12.30 6.96 2.92
CA GLU A 108 -11.87 7.34 4.25
C GLU A 108 -10.52 8.09 4.16
N HIS A 109 -10.46 9.26 4.78
CA HIS A 109 -9.19 9.89 5.05
C HIS A 109 -8.58 9.24 6.28
N VAL A 110 -7.47 8.54 6.11
CA VAL A 110 -6.69 7.97 7.21
C VAL A 110 -5.59 8.97 7.56
N PRO A 111 -5.72 9.71 8.67
CA PRO A 111 -4.70 10.68 9.08
C PRO A 111 -3.40 9.96 9.49
N GLY A 112 -2.33 10.71 9.70
CA GLY A 112 -1.05 10.20 10.16
C GLY A 112 -0.08 9.87 9.01
N LEU A 113 0.87 8.97 9.25
CA LEU A 113 1.99 8.70 8.37
C LEU A 113 1.84 7.36 7.66
N SER A 114 2.36 7.27 6.44
CA SER A 114 2.56 5.99 5.76
C SER A 114 3.76 5.24 6.36
N LEU A 115 3.86 3.94 6.10
CA LEU A 115 5.06 3.20 6.50
C LEU A 115 6.30 3.68 5.74
N ASP A 116 6.15 4.23 4.54
CA ASP A 116 7.25 4.84 3.77
C ASP A 116 7.80 6.07 4.51
N ASP A 117 6.90 6.92 5.02
CA ASP A 117 7.25 8.04 5.88
C ASP A 117 7.99 7.56 7.14
N LEU A 118 7.49 6.48 7.76
CA LEU A 118 8.09 5.92 8.98
C LEU A 118 9.47 5.31 8.70
N VAL A 119 9.69 4.67 7.56
CA VAL A 119 11.03 4.20 7.14
C VAL A 119 11.97 5.40 7.01
N THR A 120 11.53 6.49 6.38
CA THR A 120 12.31 7.74 6.27
C THR A 120 12.65 8.32 7.63
N VAL A 121 11.69 8.33 8.57
CA VAL A 121 11.92 8.76 9.97
C VAL A 121 12.94 7.87 10.67
N ALA A 122 12.85 6.54 10.51
CA ALA A 122 13.80 5.60 11.12
C ALA A 122 15.22 5.81 10.58
N LEU A 123 15.36 5.98 9.25
CA LEU A 123 16.65 6.26 8.61
C LEU A 123 17.25 7.59 9.08
N ALA A 124 16.44 8.66 9.16
CA ALA A 124 16.89 9.98 9.62
C ALA A 124 17.43 9.95 11.05
N ARG A 125 16.81 9.18 11.94
CA ARG A 125 17.29 9.03 13.33
C ARG A 125 18.39 7.98 13.49
N GLY A 126 18.63 7.13 12.49
CA GLY A 126 19.62 6.03 12.55
C GLY A 126 19.21 4.89 13.48
N ARG A 127 17.92 4.72 13.74
CA ARG A 127 17.39 3.70 14.66
C ARG A 127 16.02 3.21 14.20
N SER A 128 15.85 1.89 14.13
CA SER A 128 14.57 1.23 13.80
C SER A 128 13.52 1.39 14.91
N PHE A 129 12.29 1.03 14.56
CA PHE A 129 11.19 0.92 15.53
C PHE A 129 11.36 -0.31 16.44
N PRO A 130 10.78 -0.29 17.67
CA PRO A 130 10.77 -1.45 18.55
C PRO A 130 10.02 -2.63 17.91
N GLU A 131 10.46 -3.86 18.17
CA GLU A 131 9.81 -5.06 17.61
C GLU A 131 8.32 -5.19 17.95
N PRO A 132 7.84 -4.86 19.18
CA PRO A 132 6.39 -4.89 19.45
C PRO A 132 5.58 -4.00 18.49
N PHE A 133 6.12 -2.83 18.07
CA PHE A 133 5.50 -1.98 17.06
C PHE A 133 5.49 -2.65 15.67
N LEU A 134 6.60 -3.30 15.28
CA LEU A 134 6.68 -4.03 14.01
C LEU A 134 5.66 -5.17 13.95
N VAL A 135 5.52 -5.91 15.04
CA VAL A 135 4.54 -7.00 15.19
C VAL A 135 3.11 -6.45 15.17
N HIS A 136 2.84 -5.32 15.83
CA HIS A 136 1.54 -4.65 15.79
C HIS A 136 1.14 -4.28 14.36
N VAL A 137 2.02 -3.62 13.61
CA VAL A 137 1.78 -3.27 12.20
C VAL A 137 1.56 -4.51 11.36
N ALA A 138 2.43 -5.51 11.46
CA ALA A 138 2.32 -6.75 10.68
C ALA A 138 1.02 -7.50 10.97
N LEU A 139 0.58 -7.54 12.23
CA LEU A 139 -0.66 -8.21 12.64
C LEU A 139 -1.89 -7.52 12.05
N GLN A 140 -1.99 -6.20 12.16
CA GLN A 140 -3.13 -5.44 11.61
C GLN A 140 -3.23 -5.61 10.08
N VAL A 141 -2.10 -5.56 9.37
CA VAL A 141 -2.07 -5.78 7.91
C VAL A 141 -2.40 -7.23 7.56
N ALA A 142 -1.88 -8.21 8.30
CA ALA A 142 -2.18 -9.63 8.09
C ALA A 142 -3.67 -9.93 8.31
N GLU A 143 -4.32 -9.34 9.33
CA GLU A 143 -5.76 -9.45 9.57
C GLU A 143 -6.58 -8.81 8.42
N ALA A 144 -6.16 -7.66 7.90
CA ALA A 144 -6.78 -7.06 6.71
C ALA A 144 -6.69 -7.98 5.47
N LEU A 145 -5.52 -8.57 5.24
CA LEU A 145 -5.32 -9.53 4.14
C LEU A 145 -6.12 -10.81 4.34
N ALA A 146 -6.18 -11.36 5.57
CA ALA A 146 -6.98 -12.54 5.89
C ALA A 146 -8.46 -12.30 5.56
N HIS A 147 -9.01 -11.14 5.97
CA HIS A 147 -10.37 -10.72 5.62
C HIS A 147 -10.57 -10.65 4.10
N ALA A 148 -9.68 -9.99 3.37
CA ALA A 148 -9.80 -9.87 1.92
C ALA A 148 -9.73 -11.22 1.20
N HIS A 149 -8.76 -12.07 1.54
CA HIS A 149 -8.57 -13.39 0.93
C HIS A 149 -9.74 -14.35 1.21
N ALA A 150 -10.36 -14.26 2.39
CA ALA A 150 -11.50 -15.09 2.80
C ALA A 150 -12.86 -14.56 2.35
N SER A 151 -12.92 -13.37 1.75
CA SER A 151 -14.17 -12.72 1.33
C SER A 151 -14.99 -13.60 0.39
N ARG A 152 -16.31 -13.56 0.55
CA ARG A 152 -17.27 -14.32 -0.25
C ARG A 152 -18.35 -13.40 -0.81
N ASP A 153 -18.94 -13.78 -1.93
CA ASP A 153 -20.12 -13.11 -2.47
C ASP A 153 -21.38 -13.44 -1.67
N GLU A 154 -22.51 -12.83 -2.03
CA GLU A 154 -23.83 -13.03 -1.40
C GLU A 154 -24.32 -14.49 -1.45
N ARG A 155 -23.78 -15.31 -2.38
CA ARG A 155 -24.07 -16.73 -2.54
C ARG A 155 -23.11 -17.62 -1.78
N GLY A 156 -22.17 -17.04 -1.04
CA GLY A 156 -21.12 -17.76 -0.32
C GLY A 156 -19.96 -18.24 -1.17
N THR A 157 -19.87 -17.82 -2.44
CA THR A 157 -18.77 -18.19 -3.34
C THR A 157 -17.50 -17.42 -2.96
N PRO A 158 -16.33 -18.08 -2.79
CA PRO A 158 -15.11 -17.41 -2.45
C PRO A 158 -14.67 -16.44 -3.55
N LEU A 159 -14.46 -15.17 -3.21
CA LEU A 159 -13.99 -14.14 -4.11
C LEU A 159 -12.47 -14.16 -4.26
N GLY A 160 -11.74 -14.58 -3.21
CA GLY A 160 -10.28 -14.67 -3.21
C GLY A 160 -9.65 -13.33 -3.61
N ILE A 161 -10.02 -12.25 -2.93
CA ILE A 161 -9.53 -10.90 -3.23
C ILE A 161 -8.05 -10.82 -2.87
N ILE A 162 -7.19 -10.56 -3.85
CA ILE A 162 -5.74 -10.39 -3.71
C ILE A 162 -5.42 -8.92 -3.94
N HIS A 163 -4.66 -8.29 -3.04
CA HIS A 163 -4.32 -6.87 -3.11
C HIS A 163 -3.42 -6.53 -4.31
N ARG A 164 -2.38 -7.32 -4.54
CA ARG A 164 -1.40 -7.27 -5.64
C ARG A 164 -0.47 -6.06 -5.67
N ASP A 165 -0.71 -5.04 -4.87
CA ASP A 165 0.05 -3.79 -4.86
C ASP A 165 0.39 -3.34 -3.42
N LEU A 166 0.61 -4.28 -2.51
CA LEU A 166 0.92 -3.95 -1.12
C LEU A 166 2.34 -3.41 -1.01
N HIS A 167 2.46 -2.15 -0.56
CA HIS A 167 3.74 -1.47 -0.34
C HIS A 167 3.62 -0.41 0.78
N PRO A 168 4.75 0.11 1.33
CA PRO A 168 4.73 0.98 2.52
C PRO A 168 3.84 2.21 2.39
N SER A 169 3.76 2.84 1.23
CA SER A 169 2.95 4.07 1.05
C SER A 169 1.44 3.82 1.12
N LEU A 170 0.97 2.55 0.98
CA LEU A 170 -0.44 2.16 1.10
C LEU A 170 -0.83 1.66 2.49
N ILE A 171 0.09 1.65 3.44
CA ILE A 171 -0.18 1.27 4.83
C ILE A 171 0.06 2.50 5.70
N ARG A 172 -0.96 2.95 6.41
CA ARG A 172 -0.90 4.17 7.23
C ARG A 172 -1.06 3.84 8.70
N VAL A 173 -0.33 4.58 9.52
CA VAL A 173 -0.46 4.57 10.98
C VAL A 173 -1.04 5.92 11.41
N SER A 174 -2.21 5.88 12.04
CA SER A 174 -2.90 7.08 12.52
C SER A 174 -2.24 7.66 13.78
N PRO A 175 -2.53 8.91 14.16
CA PRO A 175 -2.08 9.49 15.43
C PRO A 175 -2.54 8.72 16.67
N SER A 176 -3.64 7.94 16.56
CA SER A 176 -4.10 7.02 17.61
C SER A 176 -3.39 5.66 17.59
N GLY A 177 -2.53 5.38 16.61
CA GLY A 177 -1.79 4.12 16.46
C GLY A 177 -2.55 3.02 15.72
N GLU A 178 -3.72 3.33 15.17
CA GLU A 178 -4.44 2.40 14.29
C GLU A 178 -3.68 2.24 12.97
N VAL A 179 -3.64 1.01 12.46
CA VAL A 179 -3.01 0.70 11.18
C VAL A 179 -4.09 0.39 10.15
N LYS A 180 -4.02 1.02 8.98
CA LYS A 180 -4.95 0.76 7.90
C LYS A 180 -4.23 0.55 6.56
N VAL A 181 -4.65 -0.48 5.85
CA VAL A 181 -4.32 -0.70 4.43
C VAL A 181 -5.27 0.15 3.60
N THR A 182 -4.70 0.93 2.69
CA THR A 182 -5.44 1.77 1.76
C THR A 182 -5.36 1.20 0.35
N ASP A 183 -6.28 1.58 -0.52
CA ASP A 183 -6.23 1.35 -1.97
C ASP A 183 -6.16 -0.10 -2.47
N PHE A 184 -7.32 -0.73 -2.57
CA PHE A 184 -7.50 -1.98 -3.29
C PHE A 184 -7.78 -1.79 -4.80
N GLY A 185 -7.36 -0.67 -5.39
CA GLY A 185 -7.66 -0.33 -6.79
C GLY A 185 -7.03 -1.24 -7.82
N LEU A 186 -5.96 -1.97 -7.48
CA LEU A 186 -5.33 -2.99 -8.33
C LEU A 186 -5.68 -4.42 -7.91
N ALA A 187 -6.55 -4.60 -6.91
CA ALA A 187 -6.89 -5.91 -6.40
C ALA A 187 -7.44 -6.84 -7.48
N TRP A 188 -7.14 -8.12 -7.34
CA TRP A 188 -7.73 -9.18 -8.16
C TRP A 188 -8.83 -9.91 -7.38
N SER A 189 -9.89 -10.30 -8.05
CA SER A 189 -10.95 -11.11 -7.45
C SER A 189 -11.60 -12.02 -8.48
N ARG A 190 -12.42 -12.95 -8.03
CA ARG A 190 -13.30 -13.78 -8.87
C ARG A 190 -14.67 -13.14 -9.10
N LEU A 191 -14.82 -11.86 -8.76
CA LEU A 191 -16.10 -11.16 -8.94
C LEU A 191 -16.48 -11.12 -10.42
N PRO A 192 -17.71 -11.52 -10.80
CA PRO A 192 -18.15 -11.52 -12.20
C PRO A 192 -18.05 -10.14 -12.85
N GLY A 193 -17.70 -10.10 -14.14
CA GLY A 193 -17.54 -8.84 -14.89
C GLY A 193 -16.30 -8.03 -14.57
N ARG A 194 -15.36 -8.64 -13.86
CA ARG A 194 -14.07 -8.03 -13.58
C ARG A 194 -13.27 -7.83 -14.87
N LEU A 195 -12.60 -6.71 -14.93
CA LEU A 195 -11.66 -6.41 -16.00
C LEU A 195 -10.26 -6.92 -15.63
N VAL A 196 -9.61 -7.59 -16.58
CA VAL A 196 -8.22 -7.99 -16.42
C VAL A 196 -7.36 -6.72 -16.46
N THR A 197 -6.84 -6.33 -15.30
CA THR A 197 -5.82 -5.28 -15.25
C THR A 197 -4.45 -5.92 -15.46
N PRO A 198 -3.60 -5.36 -16.35
CA PRO A 198 -2.19 -5.75 -16.41
C PRO A 198 -1.55 -5.62 -15.03
N LEU A 199 -0.47 -6.37 -14.82
CA LEU A 199 0.30 -6.33 -13.58
C LEU A 199 0.77 -4.91 -13.22
N PRO A 200 1.11 -4.67 -11.92
CA PRO A 200 1.32 -3.34 -11.37
C PRO A 200 2.32 -2.52 -12.16
N HIS A 201 2.02 -1.23 -12.27
CA HIS A 201 2.94 -0.24 -12.78
C HIS A 201 4.18 -0.12 -11.89
N PRO A 202 5.36 0.12 -12.49
CA PRO A 202 6.67 0.07 -11.82
C PRO A 202 6.97 1.27 -10.91
N ARG A 203 6.05 1.71 -10.07
CA ARG A 203 6.29 2.84 -9.16
C ARG A 203 6.13 2.41 -7.71
N GLY A 204 7.23 2.13 -7.05
CA GLY A 204 7.28 1.74 -5.64
C GLY A 204 6.91 0.28 -5.38
N ALA A 205 5.81 -0.19 -5.92
CA ALA A 205 5.31 -1.56 -5.73
C ALA A 205 6.25 -2.66 -6.25
N LEU A 206 7.02 -2.43 -7.30
CA LEU A 206 7.96 -3.43 -7.84
C LEU A 206 8.94 -3.96 -6.80
N PHE A 207 9.44 -3.11 -5.93
CA PHE A 207 10.40 -3.48 -4.90
C PHE A 207 9.80 -4.38 -3.79
N PHE A 208 8.48 -4.48 -3.74
CA PHE A 208 7.72 -5.28 -2.79
C PHE A 208 6.97 -6.44 -3.45
N ALA A 209 6.99 -6.51 -4.78
CA ALA A 209 6.25 -7.52 -5.53
C ALA A 209 6.85 -8.91 -5.34
N ALA A 210 5.99 -9.91 -5.18
CA ALA A 210 6.40 -11.30 -5.12
C ALA A 210 7.04 -11.76 -6.45
N PRO A 211 8.00 -12.71 -6.42
CA PRO A 211 8.65 -13.20 -7.65
C PRO A 211 7.67 -13.67 -8.72
N GLU A 212 6.60 -14.39 -8.34
CA GLU A 212 5.58 -14.84 -9.28
C GLU A 212 4.82 -13.68 -9.93
N ALA A 213 4.61 -12.57 -9.21
CA ALA A 213 4.02 -11.35 -9.78
C ALA A 213 4.97 -10.71 -10.80
N LEU A 214 6.26 -10.58 -10.46
CA LEU A 214 7.28 -10.04 -11.35
C LEU A 214 7.47 -10.90 -12.61
N PHE A 215 7.34 -12.21 -12.50
CA PHE A 215 7.49 -13.13 -13.66
C PHE A 215 6.17 -13.43 -14.37
N GLN A 216 5.08 -12.74 -13.99
CA GLN A 216 3.74 -12.92 -14.56
C GLN A 216 3.24 -14.37 -14.51
N GLU A 217 3.54 -15.03 -13.42
CA GLU A 217 3.07 -16.38 -13.11
C GLU A 217 1.72 -16.31 -12.35
N GLY A 218 1.11 -17.46 -12.07
CA GLY A 218 -0.13 -17.51 -11.32
C GLY A 218 0.04 -16.96 -9.90
N MET A 219 -0.78 -15.97 -9.53
CA MET A 219 -0.79 -15.33 -8.23
C MET A 219 -1.99 -15.80 -7.39
N ASP A 220 -1.79 -15.89 -6.09
CA ASP A 220 -2.83 -16.03 -5.08
C ASP A 220 -2.53 -15.17 -3.85
N GLY A 221 -3.29 -15.32 -2.75
CA GLY A 221 -3.10 -14.52 -1.54
C GLY A 221 -1.68 -14.60 -0.95
N ARG A 222 -0.90 -15.63 -1.26
CA ARG A 222 0.49 -15.79 -0.81
C ARG A 222 1.44 -14.78 -1.46
N SER A 223 1.04 -14.15 -2.57
CA SER A 223 1.78 -13.03 -3.17
C SER A 223 1.72 -11.79 -2.29
N ASP A 224 0.54 -11.49 -1.69
CA ASP A 224 0.40 -10.39 -0.74
C ASP A 224 1.19 -10.66 0.55
N LEU A 225 1.28 -11.93 0.99
CA LEU A 225 2.08 -12.31 2.16
C LEU A 225 3.58 -12.07 1.94
N PHE A 226 4.08 -12.36 0.72
CA PHE A 226 5.45 -11.98 0.37
C PHE A 226 5.66 -10.46 0.41
N SER A 227 4.72 -9.70 -0.17
CA SER A 227 4.79 -8.24 -0.16
C SER A 227 4.78 -7.69 1.27
N LEU A 228 3.95 -8.24 2.17
CA LEU A 228 3.98 -7.89 3.60
C LEU A 228 5.32 -8.22 4.23
N GLY A 229 5.94 -9.36 3.89
CA GLY A 229 7.28 -9.72 4.35
C GLY A 229 8.34 -8.71 3.91
N ALA A 230 8.29 -8.24 2.66
CA ALA A 230 9.20 -7.23 2.13
C ALA A 230 8.99 -5.86 2.81
N VAL A 231 7.73 -5.46 3.03
CA VAL A 231 7.37 -4.24 3.79
C VAL A 231 7.90 -4.31 5.23
N LEU A 232 7.66 -5.43 5.92
CA LEU A 232 8.10 -5.62 7.30
C LEU A 232 9.62 -5.61 7.42
N LEU A 233 10.33 -6.24 6.47
CA LEU A 233 11.80 -6.23 6.42
C LEU A 233 12.32 -4.79 6.28
N GLU A 234 11.74 -4.01 5.38
CA GLU A 234 12.17 -2.62 5.16
C GLU A 234 11.85 -1.73 6.37
N LEU A 235 10.66 -1.84 6.95
CA LEU A 235 10.28 -1.10 8.16
C LEU A 235 11.21 -1.43 9.35
N ALA A 236 11.61 -2.70 9.48
CA ALA A 236 12.46 -3.17 10.57
C ALA A 236 13.92 -2.77 10.41
N THR A 237 14.42 -2.66 9.17
CA THR A 237 15.86 -2.56 8.90
C THR A 237 16.26 -1.34 8.08
N GLY A 238 15.30 -0.64 7.48
CA GLY A 238 15.54 0.42 6.49
C GLY A 238 16.13 -0.09 5.18
N ARG A 239 16.08 -1.40 4.91
CA ARG A 239 16.69 -2.04 3.73
C ARG A 239 15.67 -2.85 2.95
N ASN A 240 15.65 -2.65 1.64
CA ASN A 240 14.77 -3.39 0.75
C ASN A 240 15.47 -4.62 0.15
N LEU A 241 14.73 -5.71 0.00
CA LEU A 241 15.24 -6.97 -0.53
C LEU A 241 15.74 -6.86 -1.98
N TYR A 242 15.09 -6.04 -2.79
CA TYR A 242 15.40 -5.85 -4.21
C TYR A 242 16.13 -4.54 -4.52
N ASN A 243 16.35 -3.68 -3.53
CA ASN A 243 17.18 -2.49 -3.67
C ASN A 243 18.51 -2.70 -2.94
N ARG A 244 19.45 -3.35 -3.63
CA ARG A 244 20.79 -3.67 -3.10
C ARG A 244 21.86 -3.01 -3.96
N PRO A 245 22.18 -1.75 -3.71
CA PRO A 245 23.15 -0.99 -4.51
C PRO A 245 24.57 -1.55 -4.43
N ASP A 246 24.88 -2.33 -3.37
CA ASP A 246 26.16 -3.02 -3.15
C ASP A 246 26.34 -4.25 -4.03
N VAL A 247 25.28 -4.70 -4.72
CA VAL A 247 25.33 -5.93 -5.50
C VAL A 247 25.48 -5.65 -6.99
N VAL A 248 26.64 -6.03 -7.55
CA VAL A 248 26.96 -5.81 -8.96
C VAL A 248 26.14 -6.74 -9.86
N GLU A 249 25.39 -6.18 -10.80
CA GLU A 249 24.48 -6.88 -11.73
C GLU A 249 25.17 -8.05 -12.47
N THR A 250 26.40 -7.85 -12.93
CA THR A 250 27.16 -8.90 -13.64
C THR A 250 27.43 -10.12 -12.76
N ARG A 251 27.57 -9.93 -11.44
CA ARG A 251 27.70 -11.05 -10.49
C ARG A 251 26.37 -11.78 -10.31
N LEU A 252 25.25 -11.07 -10.27
CA LEU A 252 23.92 -11.66 -10.21
C LEU A 252 23.64 -12.51 -11.44
N ARG A 253 23.92 -12.00 -12.64
CA ARG A 253 23.72 -12.72 -13.90
C ARG A 253 24.53 -14.02 -13.97
N LYS A 254 25.73 -14.06 -13.38
CA LYS A 254 26.55 -15.29 -13.29
C LYS A 254 25.96 -16.35 -12.35
N ARG A 255 25.20 -15.96 -11.35
CA ARG A 255 24.52 -16.87 -10.39
C ARG A 255 23.30 -17.57 -10.98
N LEU A 256 22.67 -17.00 -12.03
CA LEU A 256 21.48 -17.57 -12.63
C LEU A 256 21.75 -18.93 -13.25
N ARG A 257 21.05 -19.96 -12.81
CA ARG A 257 20.99 -21.27 -13.44
C ARG A 257 20.09 -21.23 -14.68
N LYS A 258 20.18 -22.26 -15.53
CA LYS A 258 19.41 -22.30 -16.79
C LYS A 258 17.88 -22.09 -16.61
N PRO A 259 17.20 -22.71 -15.63
CA PRO A 259 15.77 -22.48 -15.40
C PRO A 259 15.46 -21.04 -15.00
N GLU A 260 16.28 -20.44 -14.14
CA GLU A 260 16.11 -19.05 -13.65
C GLU A 260 16.32 -18.05 -14.78
N ARG A 261 17.31 -18.28 -15.66
CA ARG A 261 17.51 -17.45 -16.87
C ARG A 261 16.29 -17.50 -17.79
N ALA A 262 15.74 -18.70 -18.01
CA ALA A 262 14.57 -18.88 -18.86
C ALA A 262 13.33 -18.20 -18.23
N ARG A 263 13.15 -18.30 -16.91
CA ARG A 263 12.08 -17.63 -16.15
C ARG A 263 12.19 -16.12 -16.27
N LEU A 264 13.38 -15.57 -16.03
CA LEU A 264 13.65 -14.14 -16.16
C LEU A 264 13.38 -13.63 -17.58
N ALA A 265 13.87 -14.35 -18.60
CA ALA A 265 13.65 -13.96 -19.99
C ALA A 265 12.15 -13.93 -20.36
N ARG A 266 11.36 -14.94 -19.94
CA ARG A 266 9.92 -14.95 -20.14
C ARG A 266 9.22 -13.77 -19.44
N GLY A 267 9.59 -13.48 -18.17
CA GLY A 267 9.05 -12.35 -17.41
C GLY A 267 9.34 -11.02 -18.08
N LEU A 268 10.56 -10.79 -18.55
CA LEU A 268 10.94 -9.58 -19.27
C LEU A 268 10.17 -9.42 -20.59
N THR A 269 10.00 -10.52 -21.35
CA THR A 269 9.22 -10.50 -22.60
C THR A 269 7.74 -10.17 -22.32
N ALA A 270 7.15 -10.80 -21.31
CA ALA A 270 5.76 -10.58 -20.94
C ALA A 270 5.54 -9.15 -20.41
N ALA A 271 6.47 -8.62 -19.61
CA ALA A 271 6.44 -7.24 -19.13
C ALA A 271 6.50 -6.22 -20.29
N ALA A 272 7.38 -6.44 -21.26
CA ALA A 272 7.48 -5.60 -22.45
C ALA A 272 6.19 -5.65 -23.29
N ALA A 273 5.60 -6.84 -23.45
CA ALA A 273 4.32 -7.01 -24.14
C ALA A 273 3.15 -6.31 -23.42
N ALA A 274 3.23 -6.20 -22.08
CA ALA A 274 2.27 -5.46 -21.27
C ALA A 274 2.51 -3.94 -21.24
N GLY A 275 3.50 -3.45 -21.99
CA GLY A 275 3.85 -2.01 -22.01
C GLY A 275 4.55 -1.50 -20.75
N LEU A 276 5.10 -2.40 -19.93
CA LEU A 276 5.88 -1.99 -18.77
C LEU A 276 7.21 -1.37 -19.22
N SER A 277 7.49 -0.18 -18.73
CA SER A 277 8.69 0.58 -19.08
C SER A 277 9.98 -0.19 -18.77
N PRO A 278 11.01 -0.15 -19.64
CA PRO A 278 12.27 -0.86 -19.47
C PRO A 278 13.16 -0.32 -18.33
N GLY A 279 12.73 0.68 -17.58
CA GLY A 279 13.54 1.34 -16.56
C GLY A 279 14.00 0.42 -15.40
N THR A 280 13.33 0.47 -14.25
CA THR A 280 13.72 -0.25 -13.03
C THR A 280 13.35 -1.74 -13.05
N TYR A 281 12.33 -2.14 -13.85
CA TYR A 281 11.81 -3.50 -13.86
C TYR A 281 12.87 -4.60 -14.12
N PRO A 282 13.75 -4.50 -15.14
CA PRO A 282 14.75 -5.55 -15.40
C PRO A 282 15.70 -5.77 -14.22
N GLN A 283 16.07 -4.70 -13.52
CA GLN A 283 16.94 -4.77 -12.34
C GLN A 283 16.23 -5.49 -11.19
N VAL A 284 15.01 -5.09 -10.87
CA VAL A 284 14.20 -5.73 -9.82
C VAL A 284 13.93 -7.19 -10.14
N ALA A 285 13.56 -7.50 -11.38
CA ALA A 285 13.33 -8.88 -11.82
C ALA A 285 14.58 -9.75 -11.71
N LEU A 286 15.77 -9.21 -12.04
CA LEU A 286 17.04 -9.90 -11.86
C LEU A 286 17.33 -10.15 -10.37
N GLN A 287 17.10 -9.21 -9.50
CA GLN A 287 17.26 -9.37 -8.06
C GLN A 287 16.27 -10.41 -7.52
N ALA A 288 15.01 -10.37 -7.95
CA ALA A 288 13.99 -11.36 -7.58
C ALA A 288 14.32 -12.77 -8.07
N ALA A 289 15.00 -12.91 -9.22
CA ALA A 289 15.45 -14.20 -9.72
C ALA A 289 16.67 -14.78 -8.99
N THR A 290 17.39 -13.95 -8.26
CA THR A 290 18.70 -14.32 -7.70
C THR A 290 18.82 -14.19 -6.19
N PHE A 291 17.86 -13.59 -5.49
CA PHE A 291 17.94 -13.51 -4.04
C PHE A 291 17.82 -14.90 -3.41
N GLN A 292 18.45 -15.07 -2.27
CA GLN A 292 18.46 -16.29 -1.48
C GLN A 292 17.98 -15.98 -0.06
N LEU A 293 17.60 -17.00 0.70
CA LEU A 293 17.18 -16.82 2.09
C LEU A 293 18.29 -16.30 3.00
N GLU A 294 19.54 -16.58 2.65
CA GLU A 294 20.72 -16.02 3.32
C GLU A 294 20.79 -14.49 3.17
N ASP A 295 20.24 -13.93 2.09
CA ASP A 295 20.09 -12.48 1.94
C ASP A 295 19.09 -11.94 2.96
N VAL A 296 17.97 -12.63 3.17
CA VAL A 296 16.95 -12.27 4.18
C VAL A 296 17.55 -12.38 5.58
N GLU A 297 18.27 -13.48 5.86
CA GLU A 297 18.94 -13.69 7.14
C GLU A 297 19.92 -12.54 7.46
N ARG A 298 20.78 -12.21 6.50
CA ARG A 298 21.74 -11.11 6.65
C ARG A 298 21.07 -9.75 6.85
N LEU A 299 19.99 -9.48 6.15
CA LEU A 299 19.25 -8.22 6.29
C LEU A 299 18.51 -8.12 7.62
N SER A 300 18.04 -9.23 8.17
CA SER A 300 17.29 -9.31 9.41
C SER A 300 18.16 -9.53 10.66
N LEU A 301 19.49 -9.52 10.53
CA LEU A 301 20.40 -9.57 11.68
C LEU A 301 20.08 -8.46 12.68
N GLY A 302 19.94 -8.82 13.95
CA GLY A 302 19.55 -7.89 15.02
C GLY A 302 18.07 -7.96 15.41
N LEU A 303 17.22 -8.62 14.61
CA LEU A 303 15.86 -8.95 15.03
C LEU A 303 15.82 -10.24 15.85
N SER A 304 14.79 -10.37 16.69
CA SER A 304 14.57 -11.58 17.50
C SER A 304 14.39 -12.83 16.61
N ALA A 305 14.72 -13.98 17.16
CA ALA A 305 14.59 -15.25 16.42
C ALA A 305 13.14 -15.52 15.95
N PRO A 306 12.07 -15.26 16.73
CA PRO A 306 10.70 -15.45 16.26
C PRO A 306 10.36 -14.55 15.07
N LEU A 307 10.72 -13.27 15.11
CA LEU A 307 10.43 -12.33 14.01
C LEU A 307 11.22 -12.68 12.74
N ARG A 308 12.48 -13.11 12.89
CA ARG A 308 13.28 -13.62 11.76
C ARG A 308 12.64 -14.86 11.12
N ALA A 309 12.12 -15.80 11.93
CA ALA A 309 11.44 -17.00 11.41
C ALA A 309 10.22 -16.65 10.56
N ILE A 310 9.41 -15.67 11.00
CA ILE A 310 8.28 -15.14 10.22
C ILE A 310 8.76 -14.55 8.91
N LEU A 311 9.77 -13.67 8.93
CA LEU A 311 10.34 -13.07 7.70
C LEU A 311 10.87 -14.12 6.74
N HIS A 312 11.57 -15.15 7.25
CA HIS A 312 12.06 -16.26 6.44
C HIS A 312 10.94 -17.05 5.76
N THR A 313 9.81 -17.23 6.45
CA THR A 313 8.66 -17.93 5.87
C THR A 313 7.94 -17.07 4.83
N LEU A 314 7.73 -15.77 5.12
CA LEU A 314 7.08 -14.84 4.20
C LEU A 314 7.87 -14.64 2.90
N LEU A 315 9.19 -14.52 3.02
CA LEU A 315 10.09 -14.18 1.90
C LEU A 315 10.65 -15.41 1.18
N ARG A 316 10.02 -16.59 1.31
CA ARG A 316 10.35 -17.76 0.47
C ARG A 316 10.10 -17.43 -1.00
N PRO A 317 11.06 -17.75 -1.91
CA PRO A 317 10.90 -17.48 -3.34
C PRO A 317 9.70 -18.20 -3.95
N ARG A 318 9.37 -19.41 -3.46
CA ARG A 318 8.26 -20.21 -3.95
C ARG A 318 7.03 -20.04 -3.09
N PRO A 319 5.85 -19.71 -3.68
CA PRO A 319 4.62 -19.52 -2.91
C PRO A 319 4.24 -20.73 -2.03
N GLY A 320 4.50 -21.96 -2.50
CA GLY A 320 4.20 -23.19 -1.74
C GLY A 320 5.01 -23.39 -0.47
N GLU A 321 6.09 -22.63 -0.28
CA GLU A 321 6.97 -22.70 0.90
C GLU A 321 6.64 -21.59 1.93
N ARG A 322 5.71 -20.66 1.60
CA ARG A 322 5.22 -19.59 2.47
C ARG A 322 4.07 -20.07 3.36
N TYR A 323 3.57 -19.20 4.22
CA TYR A 323 2.29 -19.44 4.90
C TYR A 323 1.20 -19.78 3.87
N ALA A 324 0.42 -20.81 4.15
CA ALA A 324 -0.66 -21.25 3.26
C ALA A 324 -1.79 -20.21 3.17
N THR A 325 -2.06 -19.51 4.27
CA THR A 325 -3.08 -18.47 4.39
C THR A 325 -2.59 -17.30 5.25
N ALA A 326 -3.26 -16.15 5.14
CA ALA A 326 -3.00 -15.03 6.02
C ALA A 326 -3.39 -15.33 7.48
N ASP A 327 -4.40 -16.19 7.72
CA ASP A 327 -4.77 -16.63 9.07
C ASP A 327 -3.65 -17.41 9.77
N ALA A 328 -2.91 -18.23 9.03
CA ALA A 328 -1.74 -18.92 9.57
C ALA A 328 -0.64 -17.93 10.00
N LEU A 329 -0.40 -16.89 9.23
CA LEU A 329 0.50 -15.79 9.61
C LEU A 329 -0.02 -15.03 10.85
N VAL A 330 -1.31 -14.72 10.89
CA VAL A 330 -1.95 -14.06 12.05
C VAL A 330 -1.73 -14.87 13.33
N ALA A 331 -1.87 -16.20 13.27
CA ALA A 331 -1.63 -17.06 14.42
C ALA A 331 -0.20 -16.97 14.93
N ASP A 332 0.80 -17.04 14.03
CA ASP A 332 2.21 -16.92 14.40
C ASP A 332 2.56 -15.52 14.95
N LEU A 333 2.04 -14.45 14.33
CA LEU A 333 2.23 -13.07 14.82
C LEU A 333 1.62 -12.86 16.21
N ARG A 334 0.48 -13.47 16.50
CA ARG A 334 -0.12 -13.46 17.85
C ARG A 334 0.76 -14.17 18.86
N GLY A 335 1.36 -15.30 18.49
CA GLY A 335 2.33 -15.99 19.33
C GLY A 335 3.57 -15.14 19.63
N VAL A 336 4.11 -14.43 18.63
CA VAL A 336 5.24 -13.49 18.85
C VAL A 336 4.83 -12.33 19.75
N ARG A 337 3.63 -11.77 19.58
CA ARG A 337 3.10 -10.70 20.43
C ARG A 337 2.97 -11.15 21.90
N GLU A 338 2.55 -12.38 22.14
CA GLU A 338 2.50 -12.93 23.52
C GLU A 338 3.87 -13.05 24.16
N LEU A 339 4.90 -13.39 23.38
CA LEU A 339 6.28 -13.51 23.87
C LEU A 339 6.96 -12.16 24.15
N GLN A 340 6.67 -11.16 23.31
CA GLN A 340 7.33 -9.85 23.37
C GLN A 340 6.57 -8.81 24.22
N GLY A 341 5.33 -9.12 24.62
CA GLY A 341 4.37 -8.20 25.19
C GLY A 341 3.47 -7.55 24.12
N PRO A 342 2.22 -7.24 24.49
CA PRO A 342 1.29 -6.57 23.59
C PRO A 342 1.81 -5.17 23.23
N CYS A 343 1.50 -4.73 22.01
CA CYS A 343 1.57 -3.32 21.63
C CYS A 343 0.14 -2.87 21.32
N SER A 344 -0.39 -2.02 22.17
CA SER A 344 -1.69 -1.38 21.96
C SER A 344 -1.58 -0.25 20.93
N ASN A 345 -2.72 0.23 20.41
CA ASN A 345 -2.73 1.40 19.55
C ASN A 345 -2.06 2.61 20.24
N ALA A 346 -2.29 2.82 21.53
CA ALA A 346 -1.67 3.92 22.27
C ALA A 346 -0.14 3.80 22.33
N GLU A 347 0.40 2.60 22.54
CA GLU A 347 1.84 2.35 22.52
C GLU A 347 2.43 2.48 21.12
N ALA A 348 1.69 2.07 20.09
CA ALA A 348 2.09 2.29 18.69
C ALA A 348 2.14 3.78 18.36
N ALA A 349 1.14 4.56 18.77
CA ALA A 349 1.14 6.02 18.64
C ALA A 349 2.34 6.67 19.36
N GLU A 350 2.65 6.20 20.58
CA GLU A 350 3.80 6.70 21.35
C GLU A 350 5.13 6.37 20.67
N ALA A 351 5.27 5.17 20.12
CA ALA A 351 6.47 4.77 19.36
C ALA A 351 6.68 5.69 18.13
N VAL A 352 5.62 6.06 17.43
CA VAL A 352 5.67 7.01 16.30
C VAL A 352 6.05 8.41 16.78
N ARG A 353 5.38 8.95 17.81
CA ARG A 353 5.72 10.27 18.38
C ARG A 353 7.17 10.34 18.84
N HIS A 354 7.64 9.32 19.56
CA HIS A 354 9.03 9.24 19.99
C HIS A 354 10.00 9.19 18.81
N ALA A 355 9.66 8.46 17.75
CA ALA A 355 10.48 8.41 16.54
C ALA A 355 10.55 9.78 15.86
N LEU A 356 9.43 10.48 15.71
CA LEU A 356 9.35 11.81 15.13
C LEU A 356 10.16 12.85 15.92
N SER A 357 10.03 12.86 17.25
CA SER A 357 10.80 13.79 18.10
C SER A 357 12.30 13.54 18.00
N GLY A 358 12.72 12.28 17.89
CA GLY A 358 14.14 11.91 17.72
C GLY A 358 14.71 12.24 16.34
N ALA A 359 13.87 12.32 15.30
CA ALA A 359 14.27 12.66 13.94
C ALA A 359 14.24 14.18 13.67
N GLY A 360 13.51 14.95 14.46
CA GLY A 360 13.09 16.35 14.31
C GLY A 360 13.93 17.24 13.39
N ARG A 361 15.15 17.64 13.79
CA ARG A 361 15.98 18.56 12.99
C ARG A 361 16.41 17.99 11.66
N LYS A 362 16.55 16.67 11.50
CA LYS A 362 17.01 16.03 10.26
C LYS A 362 15.91 15.92 9.20
N LEU A 363 14.66 16.13 9.57
CA LEU A 363 13.51 16.09 8.68
C LEU A 363 13.05 17.48 8.20
N ILE A 364 13.59 18.57 8.78
CA ILE A 364 13.16 19.96 8.50
C ILE A 364 13.24 20.29 7.00
N ASP A 365 14.24 19.75 6.31
CA ASP A 365 14.47 19.97 4.87
C ASP A 365 13.77 18.92 3.99
N SER A 366 12.98 18.02 4.57
CA SER A 366 12.24 16.98 3.82
C SER A 366 10.81 17.43 3.53
N GLU A 367 10.23 16.91 2.42
CA GLU A 367 8.82 17.13 2.08
C GLU A 367 7.85 16.64 3.18
N LEU A 368 8.32 15.70 4.00
CA LEU A 368 7.62 15.14 5.16
C LEU A 368 7.39 16.12 6.32
N TRP A 369 8.14 17.23 6.39
CA TRP A 369 8.11 18.10 7.56
C TRP A 369 6.72 18.66 7.89
N GLY A 370 5.93 18.96 6.87
CA GLY A 370 4.55 19.43 7.04
C GLY A 370 3.66 18.40 7.75
N ASP A 371 3.75 17.14 7.33
CA ASP A 371 2.96 16.03 7.87
C ASP A 371 3.47 15.60 9.26
N VAL A 372 4.79 15.63 9.47
CA VAL A 372 5.44 15.42 10.78
C VAL A 372 4.99 16.47 11.79
N ARG A 373 4.98 17.75 11.39
CA ARG A 373 4.55 18.85 12.25
C ARG A 373 3.08 18.72 12.63
N ALA A 374 2.23 18.34 11.68
CA ALA A 374 0.81 18.09 11.95
C ALA A 374 0.61 16.89 12.89
N ALA A 375 1.42 15.83 12.75
CA ALA A 375 1.37 14.65 13.63
C ALA A 375 1.92 14.89 15.04
N LEU A 376 2.80 15.90 15.23
CA LEU A 376 3.34 16.31 16.52
C LEU A 376 2.49 17.39 17.23
N ALA A 377 1.62 18.08 16.50
CA ALA A 377 0.72 19.04 17.11
C ALA A 377 -0.23 18.29 18.07
N PRO A 378 -0.37 18.72 19.34
CA PRO A 378 -1.42 18.18 20.19
C PRO A 378 -2.76 18.45 19.50
N ASP A 379 -3.67 17.46 19.56
CA ASP A 379 -5.04 17.66 19.14
C ASP A 379 -5.52 18.96 19.78
N GLU A 380 -5.78 19.98 18.98
CA GLU A 380 -6.57 21.12 19.44
C GLU A 380 -7.94 20.55 19.76
N VAL A 381 -8.08 20.09 21.00
CA VAL A 381 -9.37 19.83 21.60
C VAL A 381 -10.13 21.13 21.46
N SER A 382 -11.12 21.11 20.58
CA SER A 382 -12.11 22.15 20.44
C SER A 382 -12.73 22.43 21.81
N THR A 383 -12.12 23.32 22.55
CA THR A 383 -12.77 24.04 23.62
C THR A 383 -13.51 25.21 22.95
N GLY A 384 -14.65 24.88 22.37
CA GLY A 384 -15.65 25.89 22.05
C GLY A 384 -16.21 26.47 23.35
N PRO A 385 -16.56 27.74 23.36
CA PRO A 385 -17.11 28.43 24.51
C PRO A 385 -18.48 27.89 24.96
#